data_7da0594f66484fac3e8d0325f0c8aaf6
#
_entry.id   7da0594f66484fac3e8d0325f0c8aaf6
#
_cell.length_a   1.000
_cell.length_b   1.000
_cell.length_c   1.000
_cell.angle_alpha   90.00
_cell.angle_beta   90.00
_cell.angle_gamma   90.00
#
_symmetry.space_group_name_H-M   'P 1'
#
loop_
_entity.id
_entity.type
_entity.pdbx_description
1 polymer ?
#
loop_
_entity_poly.entity_id
_entity_poly.type
_entity_poly.pdbx_seq_one_letter_code
_entity_poly.pdbx_strand_id
1 'polypeptide(L)'
;LMEDEVYDSHMVGQKDDVDDGRNMLLSEGDRMVAIVDKSEKKVKGRNFAYEVNGLKIFAMGADYIPEDNILTRQNRARTDLLLLSAQESHFNTLRVWGGGYFLDDFFYDICDERGLLIWHDFMFACASYELSNHFEENVSIEIRQNVRRLRSHASIALWCGNNELETQYENLSWPQTRKQYYDYIRLYEYLIPKLVKEEDPEKFYWPSSPSSGGNFENSNAENIGDTHYWGVWHG
;
A
#
# COMPACT_ATOMS: atom_id res chain seq x y z
N LEU A 1 -26.40 26.99 5.96
CA LEU A 1 -26.98 25.65 5.90
C LEU A 1 -26.26 24.94 4.77
N MET A 2 -25.11 24.31 5.09
CA MET A 2 -24.44 23.36 4.24
C MET A 2 -25.02 22.02 4.62
N GLU A 3 -25.62 21.34 3.65
CA GLU A 3 -26.04 19.95 3.83
C GLU A 3 -24.78 19.11 3.97
N ASP A 4 -24.65 18.43 5.11
CA ASP A 4 -23.62 17.44 5.37
C ASP A 4 -23.90 16.23 4.46
N GLU A 5 -23.19 16.16 3.33
CA GLU A 5 -23.05 14.88 2.65
C GLU A 5 -22.22 13.97 3.56
N VAL A 6 -22.90 13.06 4.22
CA VAL A 6 -22.29 11.95 4.95
C VAL A 6 -21.57 11.09 3.91
N TYR A 7 -20.26 11.23 3.82
CA TYR A 7 -19.43 10.38 2.98
C TYR A 7 -19.45 8.96 3.56
N ASP A 8 -20.08 8.05 2.83
CA ASP A 8 -20.11 6.63 3.18
C ASP A 8 -18.71 6.05 2.93
N SER A 9 -17.95 5.84 4.01
CA SER A 9 -16.61 5.24 4.00
C SER A 9 -16.59 3.80 3.46
N HIS A 10 -17.76 3.21 3.19
CA HIS A 10 -17.87 1.89 2.57
C HIS A 10 -17.60 1.89 1.05
N MET A 11 -17.36 3.04 0.44
CA MET A 11 -17.15 3.14 -1.02
C MET A 11 -15.70 2.97 -1.46
N VAL A 12 -14.76 2.81 -0.56
CA VAL A 12 -13.37 2.44 -0.91
C VAL A 12 -13.28 0.92 -0.97
N GLY A 13 -13.54 0.35 -2.14
CA GLY A 13 -13.43 -1.09 -2.39
C GLY A 13 -14.73 -1.86 -2.55
N GLN A 14 -15.90 -1.23 -2.42
CA GLN A 14 -17.17 -1.87 -2.78
C GLN A 14 -17.63 -1.35 -4.13
N LYS A 15 -17.45 -2.14 -5.17
CA LYS A 15 -18.37 -2.11 -6.31
C LYS A 15 -19.58 -2.91 -5.89
N ASP A 16 -20.73 -2.23 -5.83
CA ASP A 16 -22.01 -2.91 -5.78
C ASP A 16 -22.15 -3.81 -6.99
N ASP A 17 -22.51 -5.05 -6.74
CA ASP A 17 -22.98 -6.04 -7.71
C ASP A 17 -22.13 -6.27 -8.94
N VAL A 18 -21.11 -7.09 -8.81
CA VAL A 18 -20.94 -8.28 -9.66
C VAL A 18 -19.89 -9.19 -9.02
N ASP A 19 -20.35 -10.16 -8.33
CA ASP A 19 -20.14 -11.57 -8.55
C ASP A 19 -18.80 -12.19 -8.26
N ASP A 20 -17.70 -11.59 -7.95
CA ASP A 20 -16.59 -12.44 -7.50
C ASP A 20 -15.55 -11.81 -6.56
N GLY A 21 -15.78 -10.59 -6.09
CA GLY A 21 -14.91 -9.93 -5.10
C GLY A 21 -13.45 -9.80 -5.57
N ARG A 22 -13.21 -9.67 -6.86
CA ARG A 22 -11.90 -9.46 -7.44
C ARG A 22 -11.74 -8.00 -7.85
N ASN A 23 -10.84 -7.30 -7.21
CA ASN A 23 -10.28 -6.09 -7.79
C ASN A 23 -9.19 -6.54 -8.79
N MET A 24 -9.51 -6.60 -10.06
CA MET A 24 -8.54 -6.95 -11.10
C MET A 24 -7.64 -5.77 -11.40
N LEU A 25 -6.35 -6.00 -11.32
CA LEU A 25 -5.32 -5.06 -11.73
C LEU A 25 -4.80 -5.49 -13.09
N LEU A 26 -5.05 -4.67 -14.10
CA LEU A 26 -4.46 -4.85 -15.43
C LEU A 26 -3.17 -4.05 -15.49
N SER A 27 -2.04 -4.71 -15.65
CA SER A 27 -0.80 -4.06 -16.04
C SER A 27 -0.62 -4.16 -17.54
N GLU A 28 0.09 -3.21 -18.16
CA GLU A 28 0.48 -3.34 -19.56
C GLU A 28 1.38 -4.58 -19.69
N GLY A 29 0.87 -5.59 -20.41
CA GLY A 29 1.51 -6.89 -20.58
C GLY A 29 0.59 -8.04 -20.15
N ASP A 30 1.05 -9.26 -20.32
CA ASP A 30 0.26 -10.49 -20.09
C ASP A 30 0.03 -10.84 -18.60
N ARG A 31 0.32 -9.90 -17.68
CA ARG A 31 0.26 -10.15 -16.25
C ARG A 31 -0.87 -9.37 -15.57
N MET A 32 -1.86 -10.11 -15.08
CA MET A 32 -2.91 -9.56 -14.20
C MET A 32 -2.59 -9.90 -12.75
N VAL A 33 -2.62 -8.89 -11.88
CA VAL A 33 -2.53 -9.07 -10.42
C VAL A 33 -3.80 -8.53 -9.80
N ALA A 34 -4.44 -9.32 -8.98
CA ALA A 34 -5.58 -8.92 -8.18
C ALA A 34 -5.31 -9.14 -6.70
N ILE A 35 -5.86 -8.27 -5.88
CA ILE A 35 -5.97 -8.52 -4.45
C ILE A 35 -7.34 -9.12 -4.20
N VAL A 36 -7.37 -10.28 -3.59
CA VAL A 36 -8.62 -10.98 -3.28
C VAL A 36 -8.94 -10.79 -1.82
N ASP A 37 -10.00 -10.04 -1.57
CA ASP A 37 -10.60 -9.87 -0.24
C ASP A 37 -11.99 -10.50 -0.25
N LYS A 38 -12.10 -11.73 0.25
CA LYS A 38 -13.37 -12.48 0.31
C LYS A 38 -13.66 -12.94 1.73
N SER A 39 -14.88 -12.66 2.19
CA SER A 39 -15.39 -13.27 3.42
C SER A 39 -15.77 -14.72 3.17
N GLU A 40 -15.20 -15.66 3.92
CA GLU A 40 -15.61 -17.04 3.90
C GLU A 40 -16.70 -17.29 4.97
N LYS A 41 -17.82 -17.88 4.57
CA LYS A 41 -18.99 -18.09 5.45
C LYS A 41 -18.73 -18.98 6.67
N LYS A 42 -17.61 -19.69 6.74
CA LYS A 42 -17.28 -20.66 7.80
C LYS A 42 -16.17 -20.22 8.75
N VAL A 43 -15.40 -19.22 8.38
CA VAL A 43 -14.29 -18.70 9.20
C VAL A 43 -14.56 -17.22 9.45
N LYS A 44 -14.43 -16.78 10.70
CA LYS A 44 -14.51 -15.34 11.02
C LYS A 44 -13.26 -14.67 10.47
N GLY A 45 -13.34 -14.09 9.29
CA GLY A 45 -12.23 -13.42 8.65
C GLY A 45 -12.49 -13.15 7.17
N ARG A 46 -11.50 -12.51 6.54
CA ARG A 46 -11.49 -12.20 5.11
C ARG A 46 -10.15 -12.61 4.52
N ASN A 47 -10.17 -13.24 3.36
CA ASN A 47 -8.94 -13.49 2.59
C ASN A 47 -8.35 -12.17 2.08
N PHE A 48 -7.06 -11.97 2.30
CA PHE A 48 -6.29 -10.87 1.73
C PHE A 48 -5.06 -11.50 1.05
N ALA A 49 -5.07 -11.59 -0.27
CA ALA A 49 -4.06 -12.33 -1.01
C ALA A 49 -3.88 -11.77 -2.43
N TYR A 50 -2.71 -11.95 -3.00
CA TYR A 50 -2.49 -11.71 -4.43
C TYR A 50 -3.14 -12.81 -5.28
N GLU A 51 -3.73 -12.40 -6.38
CA GLU A 51 -4.14 -13.30 -7.45
C GLU A 51 -3.46 -12.85 -8.76
N VAL A 52 -2.66 -13.71 -9.35
CA VAL A 52 -1.95 -13.45 -10.61
C VAL A 52 -2.51 -14.36 -11.69
N ASN A 53 -3.09 -13.77 -12.72
CA ASN A 53 -3.71 -14.51 -13.83
C ASN A 53 -4.71 -15.58 -13.35
N GLY A 54 -5.54 -15.26 -12.35
CA GLY A 54 -6.53 -16.16 -11.78
C GLY A 54 -6.00 -17.18 -10.77
N LEU A 55 -4.71 -17.16 -10.46
CA LEU A 55 -4.09 -18.04 -9.46
C LEU A 55 -3.74 -17.24 -8.20
N LYS A 56 -4.28 -17.67 -7.06
CA LYS A 56 -3.87 -17.13 -5.77
C LYS A 56 -2.45 -17.55 -5.46
N ILE A 57 -1.62 -16.60 -5.04
CA ILE A 57 -0.24 -16.85 -4.65
C ILE A 57 -0.02 -16.42 -3.19
N PHE A 58 0.87 -17.12 -2.52
CA PHE A 58 1.38 -16.70 -1.23
C PHE A 58 2.50 -15.68 -1.44
N ALA A 59 2.38 -14.50 -0.82
CA ALA A 59 3.39 -13.45 -0.90
C ALA A 59 4.59 -13.83 -0.02
N MET A 60 5.69 -14.17 -0.65
CA MET A 60 6.97 -14.46 0.02
C MET A 60 7.95 -13.32 -0.29
N GLY A 61 8.42 -12.65 0.73
CA GLY A 61 9.31 -11.52 0.47
C GLY A 61 9.75 -10.80 1.74
N ALA A 62 10.14 -9.55 1.55
CA ALA A 62 10.60 -8.70 2.64
C ALA A 62 10.29 -7.23 2.34
N ASP A 63 10.42 -6.40 3.39
CA ASP A 63 10.45 -4.95 3.23
C ASP A 63 11.75 -4.55 2.51
N TYR A 64 11.60 -3.64 1.54
CA TYR A 64 12.70 -2.96 0.89
C TYR A 64 12.82 -1.56 1.49
N ILE A 65 13.86 -1.38 2.31
CA ILE A 65 14.22 -0.12 2.94
C ILE A 65 15.38 0.53 2.15
N PRO A 66 15.73 1.81 2.39
CA PRO A 66 16.91 2.42 1.77
C PRO A 66 18.16 1.56 1.97
N GLU A 67 18.85 1.24 0.87
CA GLU A 67 20.02 0.34 0.85
C GLU A 67 21.24 0.89 1.59
N ASP A 68 21.30 2.21 1.73
CA ASP A 68 22.37 2.93 2.39
C ASP A 68 21.82 4.20 3.04
N ASN A 69 22.33 4.56 4.21
CA ASN A 69 21.99 5.82 4.88
C ASN A 69 22.46 7.05 4.09
N ILE A 70 23.43 6.85 3.20
CA ILE A 70 23.93 7.89 2.29
C ILE A 70 23.41 7.56 0.90
N LEU A 71 22.32 8.18 0.49
CA LEU A 71 21.59 7.86 -0.75
C LEU A 71 22.47 7.96 -2.01
N THR A 72 23.46 8.84 -2.03
CA THR A 72 24.40 8.98 -3.16
C THR A 72 25.32 7.78 -3.37
N ARG A 73 25.36 6.83 -2.45
CA ARG A 73 26.11 5.57 -2.60
C ARG A 73 25.30 4.48 -3.29
N GLN A 74 24.01 4.68 -3.43
CA GLN A 74 23.16 3.74 -4.14
C GLN A 74 23.46 3.78 -5.63
N ASN A 75 23.39 2.63 -6.26
CA ASN A 75 23.61 2.50 -7.69
C ASN A 75 22.97 1.23 -8.22
N ARG A 76 22.70 1.23 -9.52
CA ARG A 76 22.02 0.11 -10.20
C ARG A 76 22.67 -1.26 -9.92
N ALA A 77 23.99 -1.35 -9.87
CA ALA A 77 24.68 -2.63 -9.68
C ALA A 77 24.41 -3.23 -8.28
N ARG A 78 24.36 -2.38 -7.26
CA ARG A 78 24.02 -2.82 -5.88
C ARG A 78 22.57 -3.25 -5.78
N THR A 79 21.66 -2.45 -6.31
CA THR A 79 20.24 -2.76 -6.36
C THR A 79 19.97 -4.07 -7.11
N ASP A 80 20.60 -4.24 -8.28
CA ASP A 80 20.47 -5.47 -9.07
C ASP A 80 20.96 -6.71 -8.30
N LEU A 81 22.08 -6.59 -7.57
CA LEU A 81 22.59 -7.67 -6.72
C LEU A 81 21.61 -8.03 -5.59
N LEU A 82 21.00 -7.04 -4.94
CA LEU A 82 20.00 -7.28 -3.89
C LEU A 82 18.74 -7.96 -4.43
N LEU A 83 18.23 -7.47 -5.57
CA LEU A 83 17.06 -8.04 -6.22
C LEU A 83 17.33 -9.44 -6.78
N LEU A 84 18.55 -9.70 -7.27
CA LEU A 84 18.99 -11.05 -7.63
C LEU A 84 18.98 -11.98 -6.41
N SER A 85 19.53 -11.51 -5.28
CA SER A 85 19.54 -12.29 -4.03
C SER A 85 18.14 -12.60 -3.53
N ALA A 86 17.20 -11.64 -3.65
CA ALA A 86 15.80 -11.86 -3.34
C ALA A 86 15.18 -12.94 -4.23
N GLN A 87 15.41 -12.88 -5.54
CA GLN A 87 14.95 -13.88 -6.50
C GLN A 87 15.52 -15.27 -6.22
N GLU A 88 16.83 -15.38 -5.96
CA GLU A 88 17.49 -16.64 -5.61
C GLU A 88 17.01 -17.22 -4.27
N SER A 89 16.53 -16.36 -3.38
CA SER A 89 15.88 -16.74 -2.12
C SER A 89 14.39 -17.08 -2.30
N HIS A 90 13.93 -17.17 -3.54
CA HIS A 90 12.53 -17.46 -3.92
C HIS A 90 11.52 -16.41 -3.46
N PHE A 91 11.91 -15.17 -3.31
CA PHE A 91 10.97 -14.08 -3.10
C PHE A 91 10.16 -13.85 -4.39
N ASN A 92 8.89 -13.56 -4.22
CA ASN A 92 8.00 -13.15 -5.30
C ASN A 92 7.40 -11.77 -5.07
N THR A 93 7.65 -11.17 -3.90
CA THR A 93 7.08 -9.89 -3.49
C THR A 93 8.13 -9.10 -2.71
N LEU A 94 8.14 -7.78 -2.93
CA LEU A 94 8.86 -6.82 -2.10
C LEU A 94 7.90 -5.72 -1.68
N ARG A 95 8.06 -5.20 -0.47
CA ARG A 95 7.36 -4.01 -0.02
C ARG A 95 8.32 -2.84 0.00
N VAL A 96 8.08 -1.83 -0.84
CA VAL A 96 8.77 -0.54 -0.73
C VAL A 96 8.18 0.19 0.47
N TRP A 97 8.96 0.23 1.55
CA TRP A 97 8.52 0.74 2.84
C TRP A 97 8.39 2.27 2.87
N GLY A 98 7.31 2.77 3.48
CA GLY A 98 6.96 4.19 3.53
C GLY A 98 7.91 5.10 4.33
N GLY A 99 8.85 4.54 5.09
CA GLY A 99 9.93 5.30 5.73
C GLY A 99 11.15 5.53 4.87
N GLY A 100 11.08 5.22 3.57
CA GLY A 100 12.13 5.43 2.60
C GLY A 100 11.89 6.64 1.69
N TYR A 101 12.03 6.43 0.41
CA TYR A 101 11.81 7.41 -0.65
C TYR A 101 11.38 6.69 -1.94
N PHE A 102 10.81 7.41 -2.90
CA PHE A 102 10.49 6.82 -4.21
C PHE A 102 11.79 6.49 -4.95
N LEU A 103 11.95 5.20 -5.26
CA LEU A 103 13.17 4.67 -5.85
C LEU A 103 13.35 5.12 -7.31
N ASP A 104 14.57 4.94 -7.83
CA ASP A 104 14.90 5.20 -9.23
C ASP A 104 14.21 4.17 -10.17
N ASP A 105 13.95 4.56 -11.41
CA ASP A 105 13.22 3.75 -12.39
C ASP A 105 13.86 2.37 -12.59
N PHE A 106 15.18 2.27 -12.54
CA PHE A 106 15.85 0.99 -12.73
C PHE A 106 15.50 -0.08 -11.68
N PHE A 107 15.06 0.31 -10.48
CA PHE A 107 14.58 -0.65 -9.49
C PHE A 107 13.31 -1.35 -9.99
N TYR A 108 12.37 -0.58 -10.50
CA TYR A 108 11.10 -1.10 -11.01
C TYR A 108 11.30 -1.90 -12.30
N ASP A 109 12.19 -1.44 -13.19
CA ASP A 109 12.59 -2.18 -14.40
C ASP A 109 13.12 -3.58 -14.05
N ILE A 110 14.01 -3.66 -13.06
CA ILE A 110 14.56 -4.95 -12.61
C ILE A 110 13.48 -5.82 -11.96
N CYS A 111 12.57 -5.24 -11.19
CA CYS A 111 11.46 -5.98 -10.61
C CYS A 111 10.52 -6.54 -11.70
N ASP A 112 10.24 -5.76 -12.75
CA ASP A 112 9.47 -6.23 -13.90
C ASP A 112 10.18 -7.40 -14.61
N GLU A 113 11.48 -7.27 -14.89
CA GLU A 113 12.29 -8.31 -15.53
C GLU A 113 12.37 -9.60 -14.70
N ARG A 114 12.46 -9.49 -13.37
CA ARG A 114 12.60 -10.62 -12.45
C ARG A 114 11.27 -11.19 -11.96
N GLY A 115 10.16 -10.54 -12.29
CA GLY A 115 8.83 -10.96 -11.85
C GLY A 115 8.55 -10.79 -10.36
N LEU A 116 9.22 -9.83 -9.71
CA LEU A 116 8.96 -9.48 -8.31
C LEU A 116 7.77 -8.53 -8.23
N LEU A 117 6.75 -8.88 -7.47
CA LEU A 117 5.62 -8.00 -7.19
C LEU A 117 6.03 -6.92 -6.19
N ILE A 118 5.47 -5.73 -6.33
CA ILE A 118 5.74 -4.61 -5.44
C ILE A 118 4.46 -4.19 -4.72
N TRP A 119 4.48 -4.32 -3.40
CA TRP A 119 3.63 -3.56 -2.49
C TRP A 119 4.29 -2.20 -2.29
N HIS A 120 3.68 -1.13 -2.75
CA HIS A 120 4.31 0.18 -2.71
C HIS A 120 3.63 1.11 -1.71
N ASP A 121 4.29 1.38 -0.57
CA ASP A 121 3.82 2.43 0.34
C ASP A 121 4.08 3.80 -0.29
N PHE A 122 3.19 4.75 -0.03
CA PHE A 122 3.53 6.16 -0.11
C PHE A 122 4.45 6.53 1.06
N MET A 123 5.23 7.61 0.91
CA MET A 123 6.34 7.92 1.82
C MET A 123 5.87 8.56 3.13
N PHE A 124 5.05 7.79 3.87
CA PHE A 124 4.53 8.13 5.18
C PHE A 124 4.75 6.98 6.15
N ALA A 125 5.47 7.25 7.24
CA ALA A 125 5.75 6.27 8.28
C ALA A 125 6.06 6.95 9.62
N CYS A 126 5.68 6.31 10.71
CA CYS A 126 6.17 6.59 12.07
C CYS A 126 6.09 8.07 12.51
N ALA A 127 5.13 8.84 12.00
CA ALA A 127 4.92 10.25 12.35
C ALA A 127 3.46 10.67 12.17
N SER A 128 3.00 11.64 12.96
CA SER A 128 1.73 12.32 12.71
C SER A 128 1.96 13.44 11.71
N TYR A 129 1.19 13.46 10.63
CA TYR A 129 1.29 14.46 9.58
C TYR A 129 0.13 15.46 9.70
N GLU A 130 0.47 16.74 9.84
CA GLU A 130 -0.54 17.80 9.80
C GLU A 130 -0.83 18.21 8.37
N LEU A 131 -2.10 18.09 7.95
CA LEU A 131 -2.53 18.41 6.61
C LEU A 131 -2.86 19.91 6.50
N SER A 132 -1.82 20.76 6.41
CA SER A 132 -1.98 22.14 6.01
C SER A 132 -2.24 22.25 4.51
N ASN A 133 -2.83 23.36 4.05
CA ASN A 133 -3.08 23.57 2.60
C ASN A 133 -1.81 23.43 1.76
N HIS A 134 -0.70 23.98 2.23
CA HIS A 134 0.60 23.87 1.55
C HIS A 134 1.11 22.42 1.51
N PHE A 135 0.96 21.69 2.60
CA PHE A 135 1.38 20.28 2.65
C PHE A 135 0.50 19.40 1.75
N GLU A 136 -0.83 19.63 1.78
CA GLU A 136 -1.77 18.92 0.90
C GLU A 136 -1.46 19.15 -0.58
N GLU A 137 -1.20 20.40 -0.98
CA GLU A 137 -0.80 20.72 -2.34
C GLU A 137 0.49 20.02 -2.74
N ASN A 138 1.52 20.10 -1.91
CA ASN A 138 2.83 19.48 -2.18
C ASN A 138 2.74 17.96 -2.29
N VAL A 139 2.06 17.31 -1.32
CA VAL A 139 1.84 15.87 -1.32
C VAL A 139 1.03 15.42 -2.54
N SER A 140 0.00 16.19 -2.91
CA SER A 140 -0.82 15.87 -4.09
C SER A 140 0.01 15.87 -5.38
N ILE A 141 0.93 16.82 -5.51
CA ILE A 141 1.85 16.90 -6.66
C ILE A 141 2.80 15.69 -6.65
N GLU A 142 3.43 15.39 -5.51
CA GLU A 142 4.36 14.27 -5.36
C GLU A 142 3.69 12.93 -5.72
N ILE A 143 2.50 12.67 -5.17
CA ILE A 143 1.74 11.45 -5.43
C ILE A 143 1.41 11.33 -6.91
N ARG A 144 0.83 12.37 -7.53
CA ARG A 144 0.48 12.35 -8.95
C ARG A 144 1.70 12.09 -9.84
N GLN A 145 2.82 12.74 -9.56
CA GLN A 145 4.05 12.57 -10.34
C GLN A 145 4.58 11.15 -10.24
N ASN A 146 4.63 10.58 -9.03
CA ASN A 146 5.16 9.24 -8.84
C ASN A 146 4.21 8.16 -9.34
N VAL A 147 2.90 8.28 -9.10
CA VAL A 147 1.92 7.33 -9.66
C VAL A 147 1.99 7.33 -11.18
N ARG A 148 2.01 8.49 -11.83
CA ARG A 148 2.14 8.59 -13.31
C ARG A 148 3.43 7.97 -13.82
N ARG A 149 4.53 8.14 -13.11
CA ARG A 149 5.83 7.57 -13.46
C ARG A 149 5.83 6.05 -13.36
N LEU A 150 5.16 5.51 -12.34
CA LEU A 150 5.29 4.10 -11.95
C LEU A 150 4.14 3.20 -12.39
N ARG A 151 2.98 3.75 -12.73
CA ARG A 151 1.75 2.97 -13.03
C ARG A 151 1.88 1.98 -14.18
N SER A 152 2.82 2.19 -15.10
CA SER A 152 3.07 1.29 -16.23
C SER A 152 3.93 0.07 -15.88
N HIS A 153 4.54 0.03 -14.69
CA HIS A 153 5.31 -1.13 -14.26
C HIS A 153 4.39 -2.29 -13.88
N ALA A 154 4.60 -3.43 -14.53
CA ALA A 154 3.85 -4.64 -14.28
C ALA A 154 4.07 -5.22 -12.88
N SER A 155 5.20 -4.89 -12.26
CA SER A 155 5.55 -5.29 -10.90
C SER A 155 4.70 -4.60 -9.83
N ILE A 156 4.21 -3.36 -10.04
CA ILE A 156 3.37 -2.67 -9.04
C ILE A 156 2.08 -3.44 -8.83
N ALA A 157 1.91 -4.05 -7.66
CA ALA A 157 0.72 -4.81 -7.31
C ALA A 157 -0.35 -3.96 -6.63
N LEU A 158 0.05 -3.08 -5.74
CA LEU A 158 -0.86 -2.15 -5.05
C LEU A 158 -0.14 -0.90 -4.57
N TRP A 159 -0.94 0.12 -4.25
CA TRP A 159 -0.53 1.33 -3.55
C TRP A 159 -1.00 1.28 -2.10
N CYS A 160 -0.13 1.58 -1.14
CA CYS A 160 -0.48 1.62 0.27
C CYS A 160 -0.27 3.03 0.85
N GLY A 161 -1.24 3.51 1.62
CA GLY A 161 -1.26 4.88 2.14
C GLY A 161 -0.11 5.22 3.08
N ASN A 162 0.21 4.30 4.00
CA ASN A 162 1.24 4.55 5.00
C ASN A 162 1.69 3.27 5.72
N ASN A 163 2.80 3.38 6.46
CA ASN A 163 3.25 2.35 7.39
C ASN A 163 2.78 2.68 8.83
N GLU A 164 1.94 1.80 9.40
CA GLU A 164 1.56 1.70 10.82
C GLU A 164 0.80 2.88 11.43
N LEU A 165 0.45 3.90 10.66
CA LEU A 165 -0.19 5.08 11.25
C LEU A 165 -1.61 4.77 11.75
N GLU A 166 -2.39 3.94 11.06
CA GLU A 166 -3.73 3.55 11.51
C GLU A 166 -3.67 2.88 12.89
N THR A 167 -2.81 1.89 13.04
CA THR A 167 -2.60 1.19 14.31
C THR A 167 -2.11 2.11 15.43
N GLN A 168 -1.24 3.05 15.11
CA GLN A 168 -0.73 4.02 16.09
C GLN A 168 -1.86 4.95 16.58
N TYR A 169 -2.75 5.35 15.68
CA TYR A 169 -3.91 6.18 16.02
C TYR A 169 -4.96 5.39 16.79
N GLU A 170 -5.26 4.16 16.40
CA GLU A 170 -6.21 3.28 17.09
C GLU A 170 -5.74 2.96 18.52
N ASN A 171 -4.48 2.60 18.70
CA ASN A 171 -3.92 2.22 19.99
C ASN A 171 -3.54 3.41 20.88
N LEU A 172 -3.75 4.65 20.44
CA LEU A 172 -3.37 5.87 21.15
C LEU A 172 -1.88 5.87 21.55
N SER A 173 -1.02 5.27 20.76
CA SER A 173 0.41 5.14 21.05
C SER A 173 1.12 6.49 21.01
N TRP A 174 0.54 7.47 20.33
CA TRP A 174 1.03 8.84 20.27
C TRP A 174 -0.02 9.81 20.79
N PRO A 175 0.40 10.96 21.35
CA PRO A 175 -0.52 12.05 21.69
C PRO A 175 -1.26 12.51 20.41
N GLN A 176 -2.58 12.49 20.47
CA GLN A 176 -3.40 12.79 19.30
C GLN A 176 -4.49 13.79 19.63
N THR A 177 -4.65 14.74 18.72
CA THR A 177 -5.71 15.72 18.75
C THR A 177 -6.82 15.32 17.77
N ARG A 178 -8.02 15.89 17.93
CA ARG A 178 -9.11 15.71 16.95
C ARG A 178 -8.69 16.14 15.54
N LYS A 179 -7.85 17.20 15.44
CA LYS A 179 -7.33 17.66 14.17
C LYS A 179 -6.46 16.58 13.50
N GLN A 180 -5.58 15.91 14.25
CA GLN A 180 -4.72 14.86 13.70
C GLN A 180 -5.52 13.65 13.19
N TYR A 181 -6.59 13.23 13.89
CA TYR A 181 -7.51 12.22 13.36
C TYR A 181 -8.19 12.67 12.06
N TYR A 182 -8.69 13.90 12.03
CA TYR A 182 -9.29 14.46 10.82
C TYR A 182 -8.28 14.53 9.67
N ASP A 183 -7.06 14.98 9.93
CA ASP A 183 -5.99 15.06 8.94
C ASP A 183 -5.60 13.66 8.43
N TYR A 184 -5.58 12.64 9.30
CA TYR A 184 -5.33 11.25 8.91
C TYR A 184 -6.40 10.76 7.92
N ILE A 185 -7.69 10.84 8.30
CA ILE A 185 -8.80 10.39 7.46
C ILE A 185 -8.79 11.14 6.13
N ARG A 186 -8.63 12.46 6.17
CA ARG A 186 -8.60 13.29 4.97
C ARG A 186 -7.45 12.91 4.04
N LEU A 187 -6.26 12.60 4.58
CA LEU A 187 -5.09 12.26 3.78
C LEU A 187 -5.17 10.84 3.22
N TYR A 188 -5.35 9.83 4.10
CA TYR A 188 -5.18 8.43 3.74
C TYR A 188 -6.45 7.74 3.28
N GLU A 189 -7.62 8.19 3.72
CA GLU A 189 -8.89 7.56 3.35
C GLU A 189 -9.67 8.37 2.29
N TYR A 190 -9.27 9.61 2.03
CA TYR A 190 -9.94 10.46 1.04
C TYR A 190 -9.00 10.98 -0.06
N LEU A 191 -7.96 11.75 0.28
CA LEU A 191 -7.14 12.44 -0.72
C LEU A 191 -6.31 11.48 -1.55
N ILE A 192 -5.51 10.61 -0.89
CA ILE A 192 -4.63 9.68 -1.60
C ILE A 192 -5.42 8.69 -2.47
N PRO A 193 -6.47 8.00 -1.97
CA PRO A 193 -7.25 7.10 -2.84
C PRO A 193 -7.90 7.81 -4.01
N LYS A 194 -8.35 9.06 -3.83
CA LYS A 194 -8.86 9.89 -4.93
C LYS A 194 -7.77 10.13 -5.99
N LEU A 195 -6.56 10.52 -5.57
CA LEU A 195 -5.45 10.79 -6.48
C LEU A 195 -5.02 9.50 -7.22
N VAL A 196 -4.92 8.39 -6.51
CA VAL A 196 -4.64 7.08 -7.12
C VAL A 196 -5.73 6.71 -8.12
N LYS A 197 -7.01 6.85 -7.75
CA LYS A 197 -8.12 6.55 -8.66
C LYS A 197 -8.11 7.41 -9.94
N GLU A 198 -7.65 8.65 -9.85
CA GLU A 198 -7.53 9.55 -11.00
C GLU A 198 -6.32 9.18 -11.90
N GLU A 199 -5.21 8.73 -11.33
CA GLU A 199 -3.96 8.52 -12.06
C GLU A 199 -3.71 7.06 -12.46
N ASP A 200 -4.21 6.10 -11.65
CA ASP A 200 -4.04 4.65 -11.82
C ASP A 200 -5.33 3.92 -11.41
N PRO A 201 -6.43 4.07 -12.17
CA PRO A 201 -7.77 3.64 -11.77
C PRO A 201 -7.93 2.14 -11.57
N GLU A 202 -7.05 1.33 -12.13
CA GLU A 202 -7.11 -0.13 -12.09
C GLU A 202 -6.31 -0.71 -10.91
N LYS A 203 -5.42 0.07 -10.27
CA LYS A 203 -4.62 -0.41 -9.14
C LYS A 203 -5.40 -0.33 -7.84
N PHE A 204 -5.21 -1.35 -7.04
CA PHE A 204 -5.75 -1.43 -5.69
C PHE A 204 -5.04 -0.43 -4.77
N TYR A 205 -5.81 0.25 -3.95
CA TYR A 205 -5.30 1.11 -2.90
C TYR A 205 -5.63 0.53 -1.53
N TRP A 206 -4.66 0.51 -0.62
CA TRP A 206 -4.79 0.08 0.76
C TRP A 206 -4.45 1.24 1.70
N PRO A 207 -5.30 1.59 2.70
CA PRO A 207 -5.15 2.86 3.43
C PRO A 207 -3.94 2.90 4.35
N SER A 208 -3.56 1.78 4.95
CA SER A 208 -2.43 1.64 5.87
C SER A 208 -1.91 0.21 5.86
N SER A 209 -0.71 -0.02 6.34
CA SER A 209 -0.19 -1.36 6.64
C SER A 209 0.39 -1.35 8.06
N PRO A 210 -0.20 -2.12 9.03
CA PRO A 210 -1.35 -2.98 8.83
C PRO A 210 -2.67 -2.21 8.76
N SER A 211 -3.71 -2.86 8.22
CA SER A 211 -5.07 -2.35 8.20
C SER A 211 -6.09 -3.49 8.08
N SER A 212 -7.28 -3.27 8.59
CA SER A 212 -8.45 -4.12 8.33
C SER A 212 -9.40 -3.51 7.29
N GLY A 213 -8.96 -2.47 6.57
CA GLY A 213 -9.71 -1.76 5.54
C GLY A 213 -10.03 -0.30 5.89
N GLY A 214 -9.39 0.26 6.92
CA GLY A 214 -9.59 1.63 7.40
C GLY A 214 -10.54 1.76 8.59
N ASN A 215 -10.88 2.98 8.94
CA ASN A 215 -11.81 3.34 10.04
C ASN A 215 -11.30 3.08 11.46
N PHE A 216 -10.04 2.78 11.69
CA PHE A 216 -9.47 2.48 13.02
C PHE A 216 -10.18 1.32 13.73
N GLU A 217 -10.66 0.33 12.98
CA GLU A 217 -11.34 -0.83 13.53
C GLU A 217 -10.44 -2.07 13.50
N ASN A 218 -9.77 -2.34 14.62
CA ASN A 218 -8.90 -3.52 14.76
C ASN A 218 -7.87 -3.62 13.63
N SER A 219 -7.16 -2.53 13.37
CA SER A 219 -6.28 -2.35 12.21
C SER A 219 -5.16 -3.38 12.08
N ASN A 220 -4.80 -4.07 13.16
CA ASN A 220 -3.82 -5.16 13.15
C ASN A 220 -4.46 -6.52 13.45
N ALA A 221 -5.66 -6.79 12.90
CA ALA A 221 -6.35 -8.05 13.07
C ALA A 221 -5.63 -9.20 12.34
N GLU A 222 -5.54 -10.36 12.99
CA GLU A 222 -4.88 -11.55 12.40
C GLU A 222 -5.74 -12.24 11.32
N ASN A 223 -7.00 -11.86 11.18
CA ASN A 223 -7.98 -12.54 10.33
C ASN A 223 -8.66 -11.64 9.29
N ILE A 224 -8.27 -10.38 9.19
CA ILE A 224 -8.80 -9.42 8.21
C ILE A 224 -7.66 -8.51 7.76
N GLY A 225 -7.53 -8.30 6.44
CA GLY A 225 -6.51 -7.42 5.88
C GLY A 225 -5.10 -7.98 6.03
N ASP A 226 -4.15 -7.10 6.30
CA ASP A 226 -2.77 -7.44 6.58
C ASP A 226 -2.40 -7.21 8.04
N THR A 227 -1.37 -7.90 8.51
CA THR A 227 -0.98 -7.90 9.93
C THR A 227 0.51 -7.71 10.08
N HIS A 228 0.92 -6.82 11.00
CA HIS A 228 2.28 -6.71 11.47
C HIS A 228 2.46 -7.53 12.76
N TYR A 229 3.02 -8.72 12.63
CA TYR A 229 3.23 -9.63 13.76
C TYR A 229 4.62 -9.46 14.39
N TRP A 230 4.65 -8.91 15.60
CA TRP A 230 5.89 -8.62 16.33
C TRP A 230 6.34 -9.72 17.29
N GLY A 231 5.56 -10.79 17.44
CA GLY A 231 5.81 -11.84 18.42
C GLY A 231 7.15 -12.57 18.27
N VAL A 232 7.78 -12.50 17.08
CA VAL A 232 9.12 -13.07 16.84
C VAL A 232 10.24 -12.19 17.42
N TRP A 233 10.05 -10.86 17.43
CA TRP A 233 11.09 -9.88 17.79
C TRP A 233 10.92 -9.31 19.20
N HIS A 234 9.67 -9.15 19.65
CA HIS A 234 9.32 -8.42 20.86
C HIS A 234 8.27 -9.16 21.71
N GLY A 235 7.95 -10.40 21.38
CA GLY A 235 6.97 -11.22 22.09
C GLY A 235 7.54 -11.95 23.32
#